data_1e57c7e892570cf48edabcededd7feb6
#
_entry.id   1e57c7e892570cf48edabcededd7feb6
#
_cell.length_a   1.000
_cell.length_b   1.000
_cell.length_c   1.000
_cell.angle_alpha   90.00
_cell.angle_beta   90.00
_cell.angle_gamma   90.00
#
_symmetry.space_group_name_H-M   'P 1'
#
loop_
_entity.id
_entity.type
_entity.pdbx_description
1 polymer ?
#
loop_
_entity_poly.entity_id
_entity_poly.type
_entity_poly.pdbx_seq_one_letter_code
_entity_poly.pdbx_strand_id
1 'polypeptide(L)'
;MENWVPLVDYKRNGISECTIHGAVSWVSGKNLIYSWGGNVVCYGRSMMKPLMIKVFADDFKDIFNWEQKAISISSHNGDTEHIRAMQSILSESEMSLMQTPHALPLMQFGKQKRRPRRYYHPCSGEHAAILKGCKLKGWSRIGYTWPHHEFHIEYLKIVKKYLGDDWEPTVIAKDGCGLPTLSMSVTQLASLYASLVTEKDKDWIWEAMVKNPDLIGGFNRLDSTIIKSCNGHVLAKEGADGLLGLAILHPDYPEGLGVVIKIAHGWDSQASWYVARYVLGVLGFEFRNPYPLERQKAFIIPEVIPENLRSKIKEIQPWDDWDPDKDKWEFDYREYVYK
;
A
#
# COMPACT_ATOMS: atom_id res chain seq x y z
N MET A 1 -5.71 -8.05 -24.42
CA MET A 1 -5.49 -6.68 -23.96
C MET A 1 -6.01 -6.60 -22.53
N GLU A 2 -5.18 -6.16 -21.60
CA GLU A 2 -5.61 -5.91 -20.23
C GLU A 2 -6.64 -4.77 -20.27
N ASN A 3 -7.86 -5.05 -19.81
CA ASN A 3 -8.91 -4.07 -19.83
C ASN A 3 -8.88 -3.27 -18.51
N TRP A 4 -8.14 -2.17 -18.51
CA TRP A 4 -8.27 -1.16 -17.49
C TRP A 4 -9.69 -0.57 -17.53
N VAL A 5 -10.31 -0.44 -16.36
CA VAL A 5 -11.70 0.00 -16.22
C VAL A 5 -11.76 1.35 -15.52
N PRO A 6 -12.79 2.19 -15.76
CA PRO A 6 -12.94 3.45 -15.06
C PRO A 6 -13.19 3.23 -13.57
N LEU A 7 -12.51 4.01 -12.70
CA LEU A 7 -12.65 3.95 -11.24
C LEU A 7 -13.18 5.25 -10.65
N VAL A 8 -12.66 6.38 -11.11
CA VAL A 8 -13.00 7.70 -10.58
C VAL A 8 -13.19 8.68 -11.75
N ASP A 9 -14.22 9.50 -11.67
CA ASP A 9 -14.49 10.57 -12.62
C ASP A 9 -14.36 11.92 -11.91
N TYR A 10 -13.41 12.74 -12.34
CA TYR A 10 -13.21 14.09 -11.84
C TYR A 10 -14.05 15.07 -12.65
N LYS A 11 -14.98 15.74 -11.99
CA LYS A 11 -15.90 16.70 -12.63
C LYS A 11 -15.72 18.11 -12.12
N ARG A 12 -15.93 19.05 -13.03
CA ARG A 12 -16.06 20.47 -12.73
C ARG A 12 -17.39 20.98 -13.28
N ASN A 13 -18.23 21.54 -12.43
CA ASN A 13 -19.59 21.99 -12.81
C ASN A 13 -20.38 20.93 -13.61
N GLY A 14 -20.29 19.66 -13.21
CA GLY A 14 -21.00 18.55 -13.85
C GLY A 14 -20.34 18.01 -15.12
N ILE A 15 -19.30 18.66 -15.65
CA ILE A 15 -18.55 18.19 -16.83
C ILE A 15 -17.40 17.29 -16.38
N SER A 16 -17.32 16.10 -16.95
CA SER A 16 -16.17 15.21 -16.74
C SER A 16 -14.94 15.78 -17.42
N GLU A 17 -13.91 16.07 -16.62
CA GLU A 17 -12.61 16.56 -17.11
C GLU A 17 -11.58 15.45 -17.23
N CYS A 18 -11.66 14.44 -16.35
CA CYS A 18 -10.68 13.35 -16.31
C CYS A 18 -11.29 12.10 -15.69
N THR A 19 -11.17 10.98 -16.38
CA THR A 19 -11.55 9.65 -15.84
C THR A 19 -10.30 8.85 -15.55
N ILE A 20 -10.12 8.47 -14.30
CA ILE A 20 -9.00 7.65 -13.86
C ILE A 20 -9.40 6.17 -13.98
N HIS A 21 -8.58 5.42 -14.71
CA HIS A 21 -8.74 4.00 -14.93
C HIS A 21 -7.88 3.18 -13.98
N GLY A 22 -8.29 1.94 -13.75
CA GLY A 22 -7.56 1.01 -12.90
C GLY A 22 -8.21 -0.37 -12.85
N ALA A 23 -8.04 -1.05 -11.73
CA ALA A 23 -8.65 -2.34 -11.44
C ALA A 23 -8.88 -2.47 -9.94
N VAL A 24 -9.98 -3.16 -9.56
CA VAL A 24 -10.27 -3.50 -8.17
C VAL A 24 -10.71 -4.95 -8.10
N SER A 25 -10.26 -5.68 -7.06
CA SER A 25 -10.72 -7.04 -6.80
C SER A 25 -10.97 -7.26 -5.31
N TRP A 26 -12.04 -8.01 -5.02
CA TRP A 26 -12.55 -8.36 -3.70
C TRP A 26 -12.54 -9.87 -3.55
N VAL A 27 -11.82 -10.40 -2.58
CA VAL A 27 -11.70 -11.84 -2.32
C VAL A 27 -11.97 -12.09 -0.83
N SER A 28 -12.83 -13.05 -0.50
CA SER A 28 -13.03 -13.52 0.87
C SER A 28 -12.56 -14.96 1.02
N GLY A 29 -11.62 -15.19 1.94
CA GLY A 29 -10.95 -16.48 2.03
C GLY A 29 -10.28 -16.86 0.70
N LYS A 30 -10.82 -17.87 0.03
CA LYS A 30 -10.39 -18.31 -1.32
C LYS A 30 -11.37 -17.92 -2.43
N ASN A 31 -12.49 -17.29 -2.10
CA ASN A 31 -13.57 -17.02 -3.01
C ASN A 31 -13.48 -15.62 -3.60
N LEU A 32 -13.47 -15.53 -4.93
CA LEU A 32 -13.65 -14.24 -5.60
C LEU A 32 -15.09 -13.75 -5.34
N ILE A 33 -15.21 -12.63 -4.61
CA ILE A 33 -16.49 -11.99 -4.33
C ILE A 33 -16.90 -11.11 -5.51
N TYR A 34 -15.96 -10.28 -5.98
CA TYR A 34 -16.20 -9.36 -7.06
C TYR A 34 -14.88 -8.88 -7.68
N SER A 35 -14.88 -8.55 -8.97
CA SER A 35 -13.78 -7.86 -9.59
C SER A 35 -14.25 -6.91 -10.69
N TRP A 36 -13.60 -5.77 -10.77
CA TRP A 36 -13.74 -4.79 -11.84
C TRP A 36 -12.34 -4.55 -12.43
N GLY A 37 -12.04 -5.21 -13.56
CA GLY A 37 -10.68 -5.25 -14.13
C GLY A 37 -9.70 -6.18 -13.40
N GLY A 38 -10.16 -7.13 -12.56
CA GLY A 38 -9.30 -7.94 -11.68
C GLY A 38 -8.30 -8.87 -12.38
N ASN A 39 -8.44 -9.10 -13.68
CA ASN A 39 -7.49 -9.89 -14.49
C ASN A 39 -6.26 -9.07 -14.94
N VAL A 40 -6.25 -7.76 -14.72
CA VAL A 40 -5.08 -6.93 -14.97
C VAL A 40 -3.89 -7.48 -14.21
N VAL A 41 -2.78 -7.72 -14.92
CA VAL A 41 -1.52 -8.18 -14.34
C VAL A 41 -0.66 -6.98 -13.99
N CYS A 42 -0.14 -6.96 -12.77
CA CYS A 42 0.78 -5.94 -12.29
C CYS A 42 1.83 -6.54 -11.35
N TYR A 43 2.85 -5.77 -11.02
CA TYR A 43 3.84 -6.17 -10.01
C TYR A 43 3.34 -5.86 -8.61
N GLY A 44 3.52 -6.81 -7.67
CA GLY A 44 3.08 -6.66 -6.28
C GLY A 44 3.84 -5.61 -5.49
N ARG A 45 5.11 -5.37 -5.84
CA ARG A 45 5.96 -4.29 -5.30
C ARG A 45 5.93 -4.22 -3.76
N SER A 46 6.03 -3.03 -3.18
CA SER A 46 6.03 -2.83 -1.72
C SER A 46 4.75 -3.25 -1.01
N MET A 47 3.66 -3.49 -1.74
CA MET A 47 2.44 -4.07 -1.16
C MET A 47 2.68 -5.50 -0.62
N MET A 48 3.67 -6.21 -1.18
CA MET A 48 4.00 -7.60 -0.79
C MET A 48 4.84 -7.72 0.48
N LYS A 49 5.33 -6.63 1.06
CA LYS A 49 6.23 -6.65 2.23
C LYS A 49 5.69 -7.41 3.44
N PRO A 50 4.39 -7.32 3.81
CA PRO A 50 3.84 -8.14 4.89
C PRO A 50 4.04 -9.64 4.66
N LEU A 51 3.97 -10.11 3.40
CA LEU A 51 4.19 -11.50 3.03
C LEU A 51 5.67 -11.84 2.90
N MET A 52 6.49 -10.92 2.39
CA MET A 52 7.93 -11.12 2.26
C MET A 52 8.60 -11.33 3.61
N ILE A 53 8.22 -10.55 4.61
CA ILE A 53 8.79 -10.62 5.96
C ILE A 53 8.36 -11.88 6.72
N LYS A 54 7.28 -12.56 6.31
CA LYS A 54 6.91 -13.88 6.88
C LYS A 54 8.03 -14.91 6.81
N VAL A 55 8.96 -14.79 5.85
CA VAL A 55 10.17 -15.65 5.77
C VAL A 55 10.95 -15.68 7.08
N PHE A 56 10.92 -14.58 7.83
CA PHE A 56 11.66 -14.41 9.08
C PHE A 56 10.76 -14.20 10.30
N ALA A 57 9.45 -14.51 10.18
CA ALA A 57 8.51 -14.22 11.26
C ALA A 57 8.91 -14.88 12.59
N ASP A 58 9.29 -16.15 12.55
CA ASP A 58 9.73 -16.90 13.73
C ASP A 58 11.09 -16.39 14.24
N ASP A 59 12.03 -16.08 13.34
CA ASP A 59 13.35 -15.59 13.71
C ASP A 59 13.31 -14.24 14.42
N PHE A 60 12.32 -13.38 14.08
CA PHE A 60 12.18 -12.03 14.65
C PHE A 60 11.25 -11.97 15.85
N LYS A 61 10.47 -13.02 16.12
CA LYS A 61 9.41 -13.03 17.12
C LYS A 61 9.87 -12.46 18.47
N ASP A 62 11.00 -12.94 18.97
CA ASP A 62 11.54 -12.61 20.29
C ASP A 62 12.73 -11.64 20.24
N ILE A 63 13.29 -11.40 19.04
CA ILE A 63 14.48 -10.58 18.85
C ILE A 63 14.13 -9.13 18.51
N PHE A 64 13.09 -8.92 17.68
CA PHE A 64 12.67 -7.58 17.27
C PHE A 64 11.65 -7.00 18.25
N ASN A 65 11.85 -5.74 18.65
CA ASN A 65 10.79 -4.96 19.26
C ASN A 65 9.73 -4.55 18.24
N TRP A 66 8.62 -3.93 18.70
CA TRP A 66 7.50 -3.59 17.84
C TRP A 66 7.83 -2.55 16.75
N GLU A 67 8.73 -1.61 17.04
CA GLU A 67 9.21 -0.63 16.04
C GLU A 67 10.03 -1.31 14.94
N GLN A 68 10.92 -2.23 15.30
CA GLN A 68 11.72 -3.01 14.34
C GLN A 68 10.85 -3.93 13.48
N LYS A 69 9.82 -4.55 14.08
CA LYS A 69 8.82 -5.35 13.36
C LYS A 69 8.06 -4.50 12.35
N ALA A 70 7.54 -3.34 12.74
CA ALA A 70 6.80 -2.45 11.85
C ALA A 70 7.67 -1.88 10.73
N ILE A 71 8.88 -1.38 11.05
CA ILE A 71 9.75 -0.79 10.03
C ILE A 71 10.22 -1.82 9.00
N SER A 72 10.28 -3.11 9.35
CA SER A 72 10.63 -4.19 8.42
C SER A 72 9.58 -4.38 7.29
N ILE A 73 8.34 -3.93 7.51
CA ILE A 73 7.22 -4.02 6.58
C ILE A 73 7.00 -2.70 5.82
N SER A 74 7.70 -1.65 6.20
CA SER A 74 7.41 -0.27 5.81
C SER A 74 7.76 0.11 4.38
N SER A 75 7.07 1.16 3.91
CA SER A 75 7.50 1.98 2.77
C SER A 75 7.53 3.44 3.23
N HIS A 76 8.48 3.76 4.08
CA HIS A 76 8.46 4.93 4.94
C HIS A 76 8.87 6.25 4.25
N ASN A 77 8.44 7.37 4.84
CA ASN A 77 8.78 8.72 4.39
C ASN A 77 10.24 9.13 4.65
N GLY A 78 10.96 8.40 5.52
CA GLY A 78 12.32 8.76 5.94
C GLY A 78 12.35 9.78 7.07
N ASP A 79 11.30 9.88 7.88
CA ASP A 79 11.25 10.70 9.09
C ASP A 79 12.23 10.18 10.15
N THR A 80 12.47 10.96 11.19
CA THR A 80 13.48 10.64 12.22
C THR A 80 13.19 9.30 12.90
N GLU A 81 11.94 9.01 13.20
CA GLU A 81 11.51 7.76 13.84
C GLU A 81 11.74 6.55 12.93
N HIS A 82 11.45 6.69 11.63
CA HIS A 82 11.73 5.64 10.64
C HIS A 82 13.21 5.30 10.59
N ILE A 83 14.06 6.33 10.50
CA ILE A 83 15.51 6.13 10.41
C ILE A 83 16.06 5.53 11.70
N ARG A 84 15.60 5.98 12.87
CA ARG A 84 15.96 5.40 14.16
C ARG A 84 15.59 3.92 14.26
N ALA A 85 14.34 3.58 13.92
CA ALA A 85 13.86 2.20 13.96
C ALA A 85 14.66 1.32 13.00
N MET A 86 14.91 1.76 11.77
CA MET A 86 15.70 1.02 10.79
C MET A 86 17.15 0.83 11.24
N GLN A 87 17.81 1.89 11.74
CA GLN A 87 19.21 1.83 12.20
C GLN A 87 19.38 0.95 13.43
N SER A 88 18.33 0.70 14.22
CA SER A 88 18.38 -0.22 15.36
C SER A 88 18.42 -1.71 14.96
N ILE A 89 18.15 -2.06 13.70
CA ILE A 89 18.19 -3.44 13.19
C ILE A 89 19.62 -3.90 12.87
N LEU A 90 20.43 -3.03 12.29
CA LEU A 90 21.77 -3.34 11.80
C LEU A 90 22.82 -2.47 12.49
N SER A 91 24.00 -3.04 12.75
CA SER A 91 25.19 -2.25 13.12
C SER A 91 25.63 -1.36 11.95
N GLU A 92 26.44 -0.34 12.24
CA GLU A 92 26.97 0.58 11.21
C GLU A 92 27.75 -0.15 10.12
N SER A 93 28.54 -1.15 10.48
CA SER A 93 29.28 -1.99 9.52
C SER A 93 28.34 -2.84 8.66
N GLU A 94 27.25 -3.33 9.21
CA GLU A 94 26.25 -4.13 8.46
C GLU A 94 25.41 -3.26 7.51
N MET A 95 25.17 -1.99 7.84
CA MET A 95 24.48 -1.05 6.95
C MET A 95 25.21 -0.83 5.62
N SER A 96 26.53 -1.05 5.58
CA SER A 96 27.31 -0.98 4.32
C SER A 96 26.89 -2.02 3.29
N LEU A 97 26.31 -3.14 3.74
CA LEU A 97 25.82 -4.23 2.87
C LEU A 97 24.47 -3.90 2.19
N MET A 98 23.76 -2.88 2.67
CA MET A 98 22.46 -2.51 2.12
C MET A 98 22.59 -2.05 0.67
N GLN A 99 21.77 -2.62 -0.22
CA GLN A 99 21.82 -2.36 -1.67
C GLN A 99 20.71 -1.43 -2.17
N THR A 100 19.94 -0.81 -1.27
CA THR A 100 18.98 0.21 -1.69
C THR A 100 19.68 1.36 -2.43
N PRO A 101 19.04 2.00 -3.43
CA PRO A 101 19.54 3.24 -4.00
C PRO A 101 19.71 4.33 -2.94
N HIS A 102 20.58 5.30 -3.20
CA HIS A 102 20.65 6.49 -2.39
C HIS A 102 19.39 7.34 -2.62
N ALA A 103 18.78 7.80 -1.54
CA ALA A 103 17.56 8.59 -1.58
C ALA A 103 17.64 9.78 -0.61
N LEU A 104 16.77 10.74 -0.80
CA LEU A 104 16.39 11.76 0.17
C LEU A 104 15.09 11.31 0.87
N PRO A 105 14.80 11.79 2.09
CA PRO A 105 13.49 11.60 2.70
C PRO A 105 12.39 12.10 1.76
N LEU A 106 11.28 11.36 1.67
CA LEU A 106 10.16 11.70 0.79
C LEU A 106 9.48 13.01 1.20
N MET A 107 9.40 13.26 2.50
CA MET A 107 8.89 14.52 3.05
C MET A 107 10.04 15.28 3.71
N GLN A 108 10.44 16.38 3.10
CA GLN A 108 11.40 17.31 3.70
C GLN A 108 10.64 18.55 4.18
N PHE A 109 10.28 18.55 5.47
CA PHE A 109 9.81 19.74 6.14
C PHE A 109 11.03 20.48 6.71
N GLY A 110 11.45 21.57 6.07
CA GLY A 110 12.48 22.45 6.58
C GLY A 110 13.73 22.63 5.69
N LYS A 111 14.56 23.60 6.08
CA LYS A 111 15.63 24.19 5.25
C LYS A 111 16.92 23.38 5.16
N GLN A 112 17.05 22.24 5.82
CA GLN A 112 18.29 21.45 5.77
C GLN A 112 18.27 20.49 4.59
N LYS A 113 19.06 20.77 3.56
CA LYS A 113 19.36 19.85 2.47
C LYS A 113 20.19 18.69 3.04
N ARG A 114 19.56 17.54 3.31
CA ARG A 114 20.26 16.30 3.67
C ARG A 114 20.93 15.71 2.43
N ARG A 115 22.12 15.14 2.62
CA ARG A 115 22.77 14.40 1.53
C ARG A 115 22.01 13.06 1.32
N PRO A 116 21.83 12.60 0.06
CA PRO A 116 21.22 11.30 -0.20
C PRO A 116 21.96 10.17 0.53
N ARG A 117 21.21 9.25 1.13
CA ARG A 117 21.72 8.05 1.81
C ARG A 117 20.85 6.85 1.49
N ARG A 118 21.42 5.64 1.56
CA ARG A 118 20.69 4.39 1.37
C ARG A 118 19.57 4.21 2.39
N TYR A 119 19.81 4.60 3.62
CA TYR A 119 18.84 4.45 4.70
C TYR A 119 17.67 5.44 4.64
N TYR A 120 17.70 6.46 3.78
CA TYR A 120 16.52 7.30 3.50
C TYR A 120 15.59 6.69 2.45
N HIS A 121 16.03 5.63 1.77
CA HIS A 121 15.17 4.94 0.81
C HIS A 121 13.94 4.38 1.50
N PRO A 122 12.71 4.50 0.94
CA PRO A 122 11.48 4.00 1.56
C PRO A 122 11.51 2.52 1.96
N CYS A 123 12.30 1.70 1.27
CA CYS A 123 12.42 0.27 1.55
C CYS A 123 13.59 -0.09 2.48
N SER A 124 14.28 0.89 3.09
CA SER A 124 15.50 0.59 3.86
C SER A 124 15.24 -0.31 5.07
N GLY A 125 14.07 -0.20 5.71
CA GLY A 125 13.66 -1.05 6.82
C GLY A 125 13.54 -2.52 6.43
N GLU A 126 12.90 -2.79 5.28
CA GLU A 126 12.80 -4.14 4.72
C GLU A 126 14.18 -4.72 4.38
N HIS A 127 15.03 -3.94 3.70
CA HIS A 127 16.40 -4.38 3.38
C HIS A 127 17.23 -4.68 4.63
N ALA A 128 17.10 -3.86 5.67
CA ALA A 128 17.75 -4.10 6.96
C ALA A 128 17.27 -5.40 7.61
N ALA A 129 15.96 -5.65 7.58
CA ALA A 129 15.37 -6.87 8.11
C ALA A 129 15.82 -8.11 7.31
N ILE A 130 15.84 -8.05 5.98
CA ILE A 130 16.34 -9.17 5.15
C ILE A 130 17.80 -9.49 5.50
N LEU A 131 18.67 -8.49 5.57
CA LEU A 131 20.08 -8.69 5.95
C LEU A 131 20.23 -9.29 7.34
N LYS A 132 19.40 -8.86 8.30
CA LYS A 132 19.38 -9.42 9.66
C LYS A 132 18.88 -10.87 9.67
N GLY A 133 17.80 -11.15 8.94
CA GLY A 133 17.23 -12.49 8.81
C GLY A 133 18.19 -13.46 8.14
N CYS A 134 18.85 -13.05 7.05
CA CYS A 134 19.89 -13.86 6.41
C CYS A 134 21.02 -14.20 7.40
N LYS A 135 21.47 -13.24 8.22
CA LYS A 135 22.48 -13.50 9.25
C LYS A 135 22.01 -14.54 10.27
N LEU A 136 20.76 -14.46 10.73
CA LEU A 136 20.20 -15.39 11.71
C LEU A 136 20.08 -16.81 11.14
N LYS A 137 19.69 -16.93 9.87
CA LYS A 137 19.57 -18.22 9.17
C LYS A 137 20.89 -18.77 8.62
N GLY A 138 22.01 -18.05 8.77
CA GLY A 138 23.28 -18.43 8.17
C GLY A 138 23.31 -18.33 6.64
N TRP A 139 22.38 -17.61 6.04
CA TRP A 139 22.36 -17.34 4.60
C TRP A 139 23.34 -16.26 4.20
N SER A 140 23.78 -16.28 2.93
CA SER A 140 24.62 -15.21 2.42
C SER A 140 23.91 -13.85 2.52
N ARG A 141 24.64 -12.82 2.89
CA ARG A 141 24.14 -11.43 2.81
C ARG A 141 24.57 -10.74 1.52
N ILE A 142 25.42 -11.40 0.72
CA ILE A 142 25.81 -10.94 -0.62
C ILE A 142 24.80 -11.50 -1.60
N GLY A 143 24.31 -10.68 -2.52
CA GLY A 143 23.35 -11.10 -3.54
C GLY A 143 21.92 -11.32 -3.01
N TYR A 144 21.59 -10.86 -1.81
CA TYR A 144 20.22 -10.98 -1.25
C TYR A 144 19.15 -10.32 -2.12
N THR A 145 19.53 -9.51 -3.09
CA THR A 145 18.64 -8.91 -4.08
C THR A 145 18.49 -9.73 -5.37
N TRP A 146 19.09 -10.92 -5.43
CA TRP A 146 18.99 -11.79 -6.62
C TRP A 146 17.79 -12.74 -6.52
N PRO A 147 17.08 -13.01 -7.63
CA PRO A 147 15.88 -13.86 -7.60
C PRO A 147 16.13 -15.29 -7.12
N HIS A 148 17.33 -15.82 -7.25
CA HIS A 148 17.72 -17.16 -6.84
C HIS A 148 18.33 -17.23 -5.42
N HIS A 149 18.36 -16.12 -4.68
CA HIS A 149 18.80 -16.11 -3.29
C HIS A 149 17.79 -16.82 -2.39
N GLU A 150 18.25 -17.50 -1.34
CA GLU A 150 17.44 -18.31 -0.41
C GLU A 150 16.22 -17.56 0.10
N PHE A 151 16.37 -16.27 0.41
CA PHE A 151 15.25 -15.42 0.85
C PHE A 151 14.11 -15.39 -0.16
N HIS A 152 14.41 -15.21 -1.46
CA HIS A 152 13.38 -15.12 -2.50
C HIS A 152 12.77 -16.48 -2.83
N ILE A 153 13.54 -17.55 -2.70
CA ILE A 153 13.04 -18.94 -2.82
C ILE A 153 12.01 -19.21 -1.73
N GLU A 154 12.32 -18.88 -0.47
CA GLU A 154 11.39 -19.08 0.64
C GLU A 154 10.17 -18.14 0.52
N TYR A 155 10.36 -16.90 0.11
CA TYR A 155 9.25 -15.98 -0.17
C TYR A 155 8.30 -16.51 -1.25
N LEU A 156 8.83 -17.08 -2.33
CA LEU A 156 8.01 -17.69 -3.38
C LEU A 156 7.17 -18.87 -2.85
N LYS A 157 7.71 -19.69 -1.94
CA LYS A 157 6.95 -20.77 -1.27
C LYS A 157 5.78 -20.22 -0.45
N ILE A 158 5.98 -19.08 0.23
CA ILE A 158 4.90 -18.40 0.98
C ILE A 158 3.78 -17.96 0.01
N VAL A 159 4.11 -17.38 -1.14
CA VAL A 159 3.12 -16.97 -2.13
C VAL A 159 2.36 -18.18 -2.69
N LYS A 160 3.07 -19.25 -3.05
CA LYS A 160 2.48 -20.50 -3.54
C LYS A 160 1.55 -21.17 -2.54
N LYS A 161 1.84 -21.11 -1.24
CA LYS A 161 0.95 -21.63 -0.20
C LYS A 161 -0.49 -21.09 -0.31
N TYR A 162 -0.65 -19.83 -0.77
CA TYR A 162 -1.95 -19.18 -0.88
C TYR A 162 -2.55 -19.21 -2.29
N LEU A 163 -1.71 -19.18 -3.33
CA LEU A 163 -2.15 -19.14 -4.73
C LEU A 163 -2.20 -20.54 -5.38
N GLY A 164 -1.62 -21.55 -4.73
CA GLY A 164 -1.50 -22.92 -5.21
C GLY A 164 -0.04 -23.30 -5.50
N ASP A 165 0.31 -24.56 -5.26
CA ASP A 165 1.69 -25.04 -5.39
C ASP A 165 2.23 -24.94 -6.83
N ASP A 166 1.35 -25.05 -7.82
CA ASP A 166 1.68 -24.93 -9.25
C ASP A 166 1.72 -23.47 -9.73
N TRP A 167 1.39 -22.50 -8.87
CA TRP A 167 1.41 -21.09 -9.26
C TRP A 167 2.84 -20.61 -9.52
N GLU A 168 3.01 -19.89 -10.64
CA GLU A 168 4.26 -19.20 -10.97
C GLU A 168 3.97 -17.76 -11.41
N PRO A 169 4.84 -16.79 -11.06
CA PRO A 169 4.72 -15.44 -11.60
C PRO A 169 4.96 -15.44 -13.10
N THR A 170 4.17 -14.72 -13.86
CA THR A 170 4.39 -14.57 -15.31
C THR A 170 5.77 -13.97 -15.59
N VAL A 171 6.18 -13.01 -14.79
CA VAL A 171 7.49 -12.34 -14.88
C VAL A 171 7.98 -12.00 -13.47
N ILE A 172 9.27 -12.15 -13.26
CA ILE A 172 9.98 -11.57 -12.12
C ILE A 172 10.80 -10.39 -12.64
N ALA A 173 10.57 -9.20 -12.09
CA ALA A 173 11.31 -8.01 -12.46
C ALA A 173 12.11 -7.47 -11.27
N LYS A 174 13.01 -6.53 -11.54
CA LYS A 174 13.72 -5.79 -10.50
C LYS A 174 12.94 -4.54 -10.11
N ASP A 175 12.57 -4.41 -8.84
CA ASP A 175 11.92 -3.21 -8.32
C ASP A 175 12.89 -2.03 -8.18
N GLY A 176 12.34 -0.83 -8.00
CA GLY A 176 13.12 0.39 -7.77
C GLY A 176 14.07 0.33 -6.56
N CYS A 177 13.77 -0.48 -5.55
CA CYS A 177 14.67 -0.71 -4.42
C CYS A 177 15.76 -1.76 -4.70
N GLY A 178 15.67 -2.49 -5.80
CA GLY A 178 16.62 -3.53 -6.20
C GLY A 178 16.18 -4.95 -5.90
N LEU A 179 15.14 -5.17 -5.10
CA LEU A 179 14.59 -6.51 -4.83
C LEU A 179 13.80 -7.04 -6.02
N PRO A 180 13.70 -8.37 -6.20
CA PRO A 180 12.77 -8.97 -7.13
C PRO A 180 11.32 -8.66 -6.77
N THR A 181 10.52 -8.37 -7.78
CA THR A 181 9.07 -8.20 -7.64
C THR A 181 8.34 -9.14 -8.59
N LEU A 182 7.28 -9.79 -8.07
CA LEU A 182 6.52 -10.81 -8.78
C LEU A 182 5.33 -10.16 -9.50
N SER A 183 5.08 -10.58 -10.75
CA SER A 183 3.87 -10.19 -11.47
C SER A 183 2.74 -11.17 -11.18
N MET A 184 1.53 -10.65 -10.98
CA MET A 184 0.32 -11.42 -10.77
C MET A 184 -0.93 -10.57 -11.02
N SER A 185 -2.09 -11.20 -11.16
CA SER A 185 -3.32 -10.46 -11.35
C SER A 185 -3.74 -9.71 -10.07
N VAL A 186 -4.53 -8.64 -10.25
CA VAL A 186 -5.11 -7.89 -9.11
C VAL A 186 -5.95 -8.81 -8.22
N THR A 187 -6.63 -9.80 -8.80
CA THR A 187 -7.38 -10.82 -8.04
C THR A 187 -6.46 -11.71 -7.19
N GLN A 188 -5.33 -12.16 -7.73
CA GLN A 188 -4.35 -12.94 -6.97
C GLN A 188 -3.75 -12.13 -5.82
N LEU A 189 -3.48 -10.85 -6.04
CA LEU A 189 -3.05 -9.95 -4.97
C LEU A 189 -4.12 -9.81 -3.87
N ALA A 190 -5.40 -9.73 -4.24
CA ALA A 190 -6.50 -9.68 -3.27
C ALA A 190 -6.61 -10.98 -2.45
N SER A 191 -6.38 -12.14 -3.06
CA SER A 191 -6.34 -13.43 -2.35
C SER A 191 -5.21 -13.47 -1.31
N LEU A 192 -4.03 -12.92 -1.64
CA LEU A 192 -2.94 -12.82 -0.70
C LEU A 192 -3.27 -11.89 0.49
N TYR A 193 -4.04 -10.83 0.26
CA TYR A 193 -4.49 -9.95 1.34
C TYR A 193 -5.58 -10.57 2.20
N ALA A 194 -6.50 -11.35 1.63
CA ALA A 194 -7.45 -12.15 2.41
C ALA A 194 -6.71 -13.13 3.35
N SER A 195 -5.60 -13.72 2.90
CA SER A 195 -4.80 -14.63 3.72
C SER A 195 -4.15 -13.96 4.94
N LEU A 196 -3.83 -12.66 4.86
CA LEU A 196 -3.31 -11.93 6.02
C LEU A 196 -4.32 -11.87 7.16
N VAL A 197 -5.62 -11.82 6.84
CA VAL A 197 -6.70 -11.86 7.86
C VAL A 197 -6.80 -13.23 8.50
N THR A 198 -6.83 -14.29 7.68
CA THR A 198 -6.96 -15.67 8.19
C THR A 198 -5.76 -16.12 9.01
N GLU A 199 -4.62 -15.48 8.84
CA GLU A 199 -3.38 -15.81 9.54
C GLU A 199 -2.96 -14.77 10.58
N LYS A 200 -3.81 -13.78 10.89
CA LYS A 200 -3.48 -12.65 11.78
C LYS A 200 -2.93 -13.05 13.16
N ASP A 201 -3.36 -14.21 13.67
CA ASP A 201 -2.96 -14.69 14.99
C ASP A 201 -1.80 -15.72 14.92
N LYS A 202 -1.27 -16.03 13.73
CA LYS A 202 -0.19 -17.01 13.55
C LYS A 202 1.20 -16.38 13.66
N ASP A 203 1.29 -15.08 13.38
CA ASP A 203 2.53 -14.32 13.48
C ASP A 203 2.27 -12.89 13.98
N TRP A 204 3.32 -12.13 14.16
CA TRP A 204 3.27 -10.77 14.71
C TRP A 204 2.97 -9.67 13.66
N ILE A 205 2.81 -10.01 12.39
CA ILE A 205 2.77 -9.01 11.29
C ILE A 205 1.55 -8.09 11.45
N TRP A 206 0.37 -8.68 11.68
CA TRP A 206 -0.86 -7.90 11.90
C TRP A 206 -0.68 -6.91 13.06
N GLU A 207 -0.25 -7.43 14.21
CA GLU A 207 -0.10 -6.65 15.43
C GLU A 207 0.97 -5.55 15.30
N ALA A 208 2.09 -5.81 14.60
CA ALA A 208 3.13 -4.82 14.38
C ALA A 208 2.64 -3.62 13.56
N MET A 209 1.85 -3.87 12.52
CA MET A 209 1.27 -2.81 11.69
C MET A 209 0.23 -1.99 12.46
N VAL A 210 -0.62 -2.64 13.25
CA VAL A 210 -1.65 -1.98 14.07
C VAL A 210 -1.03 -1.15 15.20
N LYS A 211 0.00 -1.65 15.88
CA LYS A 211 0.66 -0.95 16.99
C LYS A 211 1.48 0.26 16.54
N ASN A 212 2.03 0.22 15.33
CA ASN A 212 2.95 1.25 14.84
C ASN A 212 2.58 1.71 13.42
N PRO A 213 1.35 2.18 13.20
CA PRO A 213 0.88 2.52 11.86
C PRO A 213 1.70 3.65 11.22
N ASP A 214 2.22 4.59 12.02
CA ASP A 214 3.07 5.68 11.51
C ASP A 214 4.43 5.19 11.00
N LEU A 215 4.91 4.03 11.46
CA LEU A 215 6.14 3.44 10.93
C LEU A 215 5.93 2.69 9.61
N ILE A 216 4.69 2.41 9.19
CA ILE A 216 4.40 1.70 7.92
C ILE A 216 4.63 2.60 6.71
N GLY A 217 4.06 3.78 6.71
CA GLY A 217 4.24 4.80 5.66
C GLY A 217 4.73 6.12 6.20
N GLY A 218 4.05 6.64 7.21
CA GLY A 218 4.33 7.90 7.87
C GLY A 218 3.17 8.88 7.80
N PHE A 219 3.44 10.10 8.19
CA PHE A 219 2.46 11.17 8.17
C PHE A 219 1.90 11.39 6.76
N ASN A 220 0.59 11.53 6.63
CA ASN A 220 -0.12 11.71 5.36
C ASN A 220 0.09 10.59 4.33
N ARG A 221 0.40 9.36 4.77
CA ARG A 221 0.41 8.18 3.92
C ARG A 221 -0.92 7.43 4.06
N LEU A 222 -1.43 6.93 2.93
CA LEU A 222 -2.74 6.29 2.84
C LEU A 222 -2.81 5.04 3.72
N ASP A 223 -1.80 4.17 3.64
CA ASP A 223 -1.71 2.96 4.46
C ASP A 223 -1.71 3.29 5.97
N SER A 224 -0.87 4.21 6.42
CA SER A 224 -0.82 4.63 7.82
C SER A 224 -2.13 5.25 8.29
N THR A 225 -2.76 6.08 7.45
CA THR A 225 -4.03 6.73 7.78
C THR A 225 -5.16 5.72 7.93
N ILE A 226 -5.28 4.75 7.01
CA ILE A 226 -6.30 3.71 7.07
C ILE A 226 -6.12 2.84 8.32
N ILE A 227 -4.91 2.33 8.58
CA ILE A 227 -4.65 1.46 9.74
C ILE A 227 -5.06 2.17 11.04
N LYS A 228 -4.68 3.44 11.20
CA LYS A 228 -5.05 4.25 12.37
C LYS A 228 -6.55 4.43 12.53
N SER A 229 -7.22 4.82 11.43
CA SER A 229 -8.64 5.17 11.47
C SER A 229 -9.53 3.97 11.69
N CYS A 230 -9.13 2.79 11.21
CA CYS A 230 -9.93 1.57 11.29
C CYS A 230 -9.68 0.74 12.56
N ASN A 231 -9.01 1.28 13.57
CA ASN A 231 -8.86 0.68 14.91
C ASN A 231 -8.44 -0.80 14.90
N GLY A 232 -7.51 -1.17 14.03
CA GLY A 232 -6.98 -2.52 13.95
C GLY A 232 -7.86 -3.52 13.17
N HIS A 233 -8.98 -3.09 12.60
CA HIS A 233 -9.82 -3.95 11.75
C HIS A 233 -9.34 -4.02 10.30
N VAL A 234 -8.50 -3.10 9.88
CA VAL A 234 -7.98 -3.04 8.51
C VAL A 234 -6.47 -2.87 8.54
N LEU A 235 -5.76 -3.76 7.84
CA LEU A 235 -4.41 -3.49 7.41
C LEU A 235 -4.43 -2.91 6.01
N ALA A 236 -3.59 -1.92 5.78
CA ALA A 236 -3.37 -1.33 4.48
C ALA A 236 -1.88 -1.32 4.16
N LYS A 237 -1.52 -1.56 2.91
CA LYS A 237 -0.15 -1.38 2.44
C LYS A 237 -0.13 -0.82 1.03
N GLU A 238 0.52 0.33 0.89
CA GLU A 238 0.78 0.92 -0.41
C GLU A 238 1.92 0.20 -1.14
N GLY A 239 1.75 0.03 -2.45
CA GLY A 239 2.81 -0.25 -3.39
C GLY A 239 3.03 0.95 -4.31
N ALA A 240 4.21 1.07 -4.92
CA ALA A 240 4.43 2.11 -5.91
C ALA A 240 3.48 1.96 -7.12
N ASP A 241 3.32 3.06 -7.85
CA ASP A 241 2.49 3.14 -9.06
C ASP A 241 0.98 2.91 -8.79
N GLY A 242 0.46 3.50 -7.71
CA GLY A 242 -0.98 3.50 -7.42
C GLY A 242 -1.54 2.12 -7.03
N LEU A 243 -0.77 1.33 -6.30
CA LEU A 243 -1.18 0.03 -5.78
C LEU A 243 -1.48 0.12 -4.29
N LEU A 244 -2.63 -0.42 -3.87
CA LEU A 244 -3.05 -0.49 -2.47
C LEU A 244 -3.68 -1.85 -2.18
N GLY A 245 -3.17 -2.54 -1.17
CA GLY A 245 -3.79 -3.74 -0.62
C GLY A 245 -4.44 -3.45 0.73
N LEU A 246 -5.63 -4.00 0.92
CA LEU A 246 -6.43 -3.92 2.14
C LEU A 246 -6.73 -5.34 2.62
N ALA A 247 -6.39 -5.66 3.86
CA ALA A 247 -6.80 -6.87 4.57
C ALA A 247 -7.79 -6.46 5.65
N ILE A 248 -9.02 -6.95 5.57
CA ILE A 248 -10.18 -6.39 6.29
C ILE A 248 -10.84 -7.46 7.14
N LEU A 249 -10.93 -7.22 8.45
CA LEU A 249 -11.76 -7.96 9.40
C LEU A 249 -13.17 -7.39 9.34
N HIS A 250 -14.15 -8.17 8.86
CA HIS A 250 -15.53 -7.73 8.75
C HIS A 250 -16.50 -8.87 9.08
N PRO A 251 -17.58 -8.64 9.85
CA PRO A 251 -18.54 -9.70 10.22
C PRO A 251 -19.16 -10.44 9.04
N ASP A 252 -19.48 -9.74 7.95
CA ASP A 252 -20.06 -10.32 6.75
C ASP A 252 -19.05 -11.18 5.95
N TYR A 253 -17.77 -11.12 6.30
CA TYR A 253 -16.69 -11.87 5.64
C TYR A 253 -15.82 -12.59 6.68
N PRO A 254 -16.35 -13.59 7.39
CA PRO A 254 -15.65 -14.23 8.52
C PRO A 254 -14.37 -14.97 8.11
N GLU A 255 -14.24 -15.34 6.84
CA GLU A 255 -13.03 -15.95 6.27
C GLU A 255 -11.95 -14.91 5.92
N GLY A 256 -12.17 -13.63 6.29
CA GLY A 256 -11.27 -12.52 5.95
C GLY A 256 -11.51 -11.99 4.54
N LEU A 257 -11.46 -10.66 4.41
CA LEU A 257 -11.65 -9.95 3.15
C LEU A 257 -10.34 -9.30 2.71
N GLY A 258 -9.89 -9.62 1.50
CA GLY A 258 -8.81 -8.93 0.81
C GLY A 258 -9.36 -8.07 -0.32
N VAL A 259 -9.00 -6.79 -0.35
CA VAL A 259 -9.32 -5.90 -1.47
C VAL A 259 -8.05 -5.27 -1.99
N VAL A 260 -7.86 -5.31 -3.30
CA VAL A 260 -6.72 -4.66 -3.95
C VAL A 260 -7.20 -3.66 -4.97
N ILE A 261 -6.63 -2.47 -4.91
CA ILE A 261 -6.88 -1.35 -5.81
C ILE A 261 -5.59 -1.08 -6.59
N LYS A 262 -5.69 -1.04 -7.90
CA LYS A 262 -4.58 -0.66 -8.79
C LYS A 262 -5.01 0.47 -9.71
N ILE A 263 -4.40 1.62 -9.59
CA ILE A 263 -4.58 2.75 -10.51
C ILE A 263 -3.72 2.51 -11.75
N ALA A 264 -4.27 2.67 -12.93
CA ALA A 264 -3.59 2.36 -14.20
C ALA A 264 -2.32 3.20 -14.39
N HIS A 265 -2.38 4.50 -14.11
CA HIS A 265 -1.19 5.34 -14.06
C HIS A 265 -0.85 5.72 -12.61
N GLY A 266 0.41 5.53 -12.23
CA GLY A 266 0.85 5.67 -10.84
C GLY A 266 1.03 7.10 -10.32
N TRP A 267 0.68 8.12 -11.10
CA TRP A 267 0.92 9.53 -10.77
C TRP A 267 -0.23 10.18 -9.99
N ASP A 268 -1.44 9.60 -10.05
CA ASP A 268 -2.58 10.10 -9.30
C ASP A 268 -2.71 9.36 -7.96
N SER A 269 -2.02 9.88 -6.95
CA SER A 269 -2.14 9.36 -5.58
C SER A 269 -3.54 9.61 -4.99
N GLN A 270 -4.25 10.64 -5.43
CA GLN A 270 -5.57 10.99 -4.90
C GLN A 270 -6.63 9.97 -5.29
N ALA A 271 -6.59 9.43 -6.51
CA ALA A 271 -7.53 8.41 -6.95
C ALA A 271 -7.54 7.18 -6.02
N SER A 272 -6.36 6.75 -5.53
CA SER A 272 -6.27 5.65 -4.55
C SER A 272 -7.01 5.98 -3.26
N TRP A 273 -6.92 7.22 -2.76
CA TRP A 273 -7.63 7.68 -1.57
C TRP A 273 -9.14 7.63 -1.77
N TYR A 274 -9.64 8.12 -2.93
CA TYR A 274 -11.07 8.10 -3.25
C TYR A 274 -11.61 6.68 -3.34
N VAL A 275 -10.97 5.83 -4.11
CA VAL A 275 -11.41 4.44 -4.25
C VAL A 275 -11.40 3.73 -2.90
N ALA A 276 -10.34 3.87 -2.11
CA ALA A 276 -10.24 3.28 -0.77
C ALA A 276 -11.35 3.78 0.17
N ARG A 277 -11.69 5.09 0.12
CA ARG A 277 -12.78 5.65 0.92
C ARG A 277 -14.10 4.94 0.64
N TYR A 278 -14.46 4.77 -0.62
CA TYR A 278 -15.72 4.13 -0.97
C TYR A 278 -15.71 2.63 -0.69
N VAL A 279 -14.60 1.95 -0.96
CA VAL A 279 -14.41 0.54 -0.59
C VAL A 279 -14.61 0.32 0.91
N LEU A 280 -13.97 1.13 1.73
CA LEU A 280 -14.07 1.03 3.18
C LEU A 280 -15.38 1.58 3.72
N GLY A 281 -15.90 2.66 3.13
CA GLY A 281 -17.16 3.29 3.54
C GLY A 281 -18.37 2.37 3.40
N VAL A 282 -18.50 1.60 2.30
CA VAL A 282 -19.60 0.63 2.14
C VAL A 282 -19.51 -0.53 3.13
N LEU A 283 -18.36 -0.74 3.75
CA LEU A 283 -18.12 -1.70 4.84
C LEU A 283 -18.25 -1.06 6.25
N GLY A 284 -18.63 0.23 6.33
CA GLY A 284 -18.82 0.92 7.60
C GLY A 284 -17.54 1.47 8.24
N PHE A 285 -16.43 1.54 7.49
CA PHE A 285 -15.20 2.16 7.98
C PHE A 285 -15.04 3.58 7.42
N GLU A 286 -14.55 4.47 8.27
CA GLU A 286 -14.27 5.85 7.87
C GLU A 286 -12.81 6.23 8.13
N PHE A 287 -12.25 7.02 7.24
CA PHE A 287 -10.97 7.67 7.43
C PHE A 287 -10.95 9.03 6.72
N ARG A 288 -10.11 9.93 7.21
CA ARG A 288 -10.05 11.31 6.72
C ARG A 288 -9.01 11.46 5.63
N ASN A 289 -9.37 12.13 4.52
CA ASN A 289 -8.41 12.59 3.52
C ASN A 289 -7.68 13.85 4.04
N PRO A 290 -6.35 13.85 4.13
CA PRO A 290 -5.61 15.05 4.49
C PRO A 290 -5.47 16.07 3.35
N TYR A 291 -5.82 15.68 2.12
CA TYR A 291 -5.69 16.52 0.94
C TYR A 291 -7.09 16.88 0.41
N PRO A 292 -7.67 18.01 0.80
CA PRO A 292 -8.91 18.47 0.18
C PRO A 292 -8.68 18.73 -1.31
N LEU A 293 -9.61 18.28 -2.15
CA LEU A 293 -9.62 18.65 -3.57
C LEU A 293 -10.16 20.07 -3.70
N GLU A 294 -9.29 21.01 -3.94
CA GLU A 294 -9.67 22.42 -3.97
C GLU A 294 -10.49 22.82 -5.20
N ARG A 295 -10.54 22.03 -6.26
CA ARG A 295 -11.08 22.53 -7.56
C ARG A 295 -11.91 21.55 -8.37
N GLN A 296 -11.93 20.27 -8.03
CA GLN A 296 -12.66 19.23 -8.77
C GLN A 296 -13.40 18.32 -7.81
N LYS A 297 -14.61 17.91 -8.14
CA LYS A 297 -15.31 16.86 -7.41
C LYS A 297 -14.98 15.50 -8.00
N ALA A 298 -14.59 14.56 -7.16
CA ALA A 298 -14.38 13.17 -7.53
C ALA A 298 -15.67 12.37 -7.33
N PHE A 299 -16.00 11.56 -8.31
CA PHE A 299 -17.13 10.65 -8.28
C PHE A 299 -16.62 9.24 -8.48
N ILE A 300 -16.96 8.35 -7.54
CA ILE A 300 -16.66 6.93 -7.71
C ILE A 300 -17.50 6.37 -8.86
N ILE A 301 -16.89 5.53 -9.66
CA ILE A 301 -17.63 4.71 -10.63
C ILE A 301 -18.30 3.57 -9.84
N PRO A 302 -19.63 3.44 -9.83
CA PRO A 302 -20.34 2.50 -8.95
C PRO A 302 -19.90 1.04 -9.10
N GLU A 303 -19.43 0.67 -10.28
CA GLU A 303 -18.93 -0.66 -10.62
C GLU A 303 -17.63 -1.03 -9.87
N VAL A 304 -16.98 -0.11 -9.20
CA VAL A 304 -15.86 -0.39 -8.29
C VAL A 304 -16.31 -1.21 -7.07
N ILE A 305 -17.59 -1.07 -6.71
CA ILE A 305 -18.21 -1.67 -5.54
C ILE A 305 -19.09 -2.87 -5.96
N PRO A 306 -19.04 -4.00 -5.23
CA PRO A 306 -19.94 -5.13 -5.45
C PRO A 306 -21.41 -4.70 -5.49
N GLU A 307 -22.19 -5.29 -6.39
CA GLU A 307 -23.57 -4.84 -6.68
C GLU A 307 -24.44 -4.73 -5.43
N ASN A 308 -24.36 -5.74 -4.55
CA ASN A 308 -25.12 -5.78 -3.29
C ASN A 308 -24.76 -4.69 -2.28
N LEU A 309 -23.62 -3.99 -2.45
CA LEU A 309 -23.17 -2.90 -1.59
C LEU A 309 -23.34 -1.51 -2.22
N ARG A 310 -23.66 -1.40 -3.51
CA ARG A 310 -23.73 -0.12 -4.23
C ARG A 310 -24.75 0.86 -3.66
N SER A 311 -25.85 0.37 -3.08
CA SER A 311 -26.84 1.23 -2.43
C SER A 311 -26.26 2.08 -1.29
N LYS A 312 -25.21 1.59 -0.62
CA LYS A 312 -24.55 2.28 0.49
C LYS A 312 -23.63 3.43 0.01
N ILE A 313 -23.29 3.52 -1.29
CA ILE A 313 -22.42 4.58 -1.82
C ILE A 313 -22.96 5.97 -1.49
N LYS A 314 -24.28 6.16 -1.57
CA LYS A 314 -24.95 7.44 -1.28
C LYS A 314 -24.89 7.86 0.19
N GLU A 315 -24.59 6.92 1.10
CA GLU A 315 -24.49 7.18 2.54
C GLU A 315 -23.09 7.69 2.92
N ILE A 316 -22.11 7.53 2.02
CA ILE A 316 -20.73 7.95 2.25
C ILE A 316 -20.67 9.46 2.02
N GLN A 317 -20.41 10.20 3.11
CA GLN A 317 -20.28 11.65 3.06
C GLN A 317 -19.15 12.07 2.11
N PRO A 318 -19.37 13.07 1.23
CA PRO A 318 -18.26 13.68 0.51
C PRO A 318 -17.21 14.20 1.48
N TRP A 319 -15.93 14.16 1.09
CA TRP A 319 -14.90 14.80 1.91
C TRP A 319 -14.94 16.32 1.88
N ASP A 320 -15.69 16.87 0.90
CA ASP A 320 -15.73 18.28 0.64
C ASP A 320 -16.94 18.92 1.31
N ASP A 321 -16.70 19.69 2.38
CA ASP A 321 -17.61 20.74 2.84
C ASP A 321 -17.60 21.95 1.88
N TRP A 322 -16.78 21.86 0.82
CA TRP A 322 -16.70 22.92 -0.19
C TRP A 322 -17.91 22.86 -1.12
N ASP A 323 -18.74 23.85 -1.00
CA ASP A 323 -19.91 24.07 -1.85
C ASP A 323 -19.53 25.07 -2.97
N PRO A 324 -19.39 24.61 -4.23
CA PRO A 324 -19.01 25.49 -5.33
C PRO A 324 -20.06 26.59 -5.60
N ASP A 325 -21.29 26.42 -5.09
CA ASP A 325 -22.31 27.44 -5.18
C ASP A 325 -22.24 28.48 -4.03
N LYS A 326 -21.55 28.12 -2.92
CA LYS A 326 -21.25 29.06 -1.82
C LYS A 326 -19.94 29.81 -2.02
N ASP A 327 -18.94 29.14 -2.61
CA ASP A 327 -17.65 29.72 -2.94
C ASP A 327 -17.65 30.17 -4.41
N LYS A 328 -18.61 30.98 -4.79
CA LYS A 328 -18.52 31.72 -6.04
C LYS A 328 -17.34 32.68 -5.94
N TRP A 329 -16.21 32.23 -6.49
CA TRP A 329 -15.19 33.18 -6.89
C TRP A 329 -15.81 34.08 -7.98
N GLU A 330 -16.35 35.23 -7.62
CA GLU A 330 -16.56 36.33 -8.55
C GLU A 330 -15.17 36.85 -8.93
N PHE A 331 -14.45 36.05 -9.68
CA PHE A 331 -13.20 36.51 -10.29
C PHE A 331 -13.55 37.31 -11.52
N ASP A 332 -13.77 38.58 -11.33
CA ASP A 332 -13.84 39.52 -12.46
C ASP A 332 -12.43 39.79 -12.97
N TYR A 333 -11.96 38.91 -13.91
CA TYR A 333 -10.62 39.08 -14.51
C TYR A 333 -10.51 40.37 -15.34
N ARG A 334 -11.62 41.15 -15.56
CA ARG A 334 -11.56 42.48 -16.13
C ARG A 334 -10.82 43.46 -15.21
N GLU A 335 -10.80 43.25 -13.90
CA GLU A 335 -9.97 44.01 -12.96
C GLU A 335 -8.45 43.76 -13.11
N TYR A 336 -8.03 42.65 -13.68
CA TYR A 336 -6.63 42.28 -13.81
C TYR A 336 -6.02 42.50 -15.20
N VAL A 337 -6.84 42.68 -16.22
CA VAL A 337 -6.37 42.80 -17.62
C VAL A 337 -6.11 44.28 -18.01
N TYR A 338 -6.53 45.26 -17.21
CA TYR A 338 -6.45 46.68 -17.53
C TYR A 338 -5.80 47.58 -16.46
N LYS A 339 -4.94 47.00 -15.62
CA LYS A 339 -4.05 47.78 -14.74
C LYS A 339 -2.61 47.66 -15.13
#